data_60326c37caaaa307a452938eebe9ccd8
#
_entry.id   60326c37caaaa307a452938eebe9ccd8
#
_cell.length_a   1.000
_cell.length_b   1.000
_cell.length_c   1.000
_cell.angle_alpha   90.00
_cell.angle_beta   90.00
_cell.angle_gamma   90.00
#
_symmetry.space_group_name_H-M   'P 1'
#
loop_
_entity.id
_entity.type
_entity.pdbx_description
1 polymer ?
#
loop_
_entity_poly.entity_id
_entity_poly.type
_entity_poly.pdbx_seq_one_letter_code
_entity_poly.pdbx_strand_id
1 'polypeptide(L)'
;TIKIFYTCFGMAVIGYILIIIISATGTSSVVWLFIPAALIMSAVGVLNVIITIFLANTVDYGEFKNNRRDESVIFSMQTFVVKLASGIAGFISSMILFVFHISSNKEAVVTEPIAASSRMGLRLSMTIIPIVVLVIGFIVFKKRYILTDRKLAEISKELEKKHQN
;
A
#
# COMPACT_ATOMS: atom_id res chain seq x y z
N THR A 1 -16.72 -2.90 6.42
CA THR A 1 -15.31 -3.13 5.98
C THR A 1 -14.86 -2.06 4.99
N ILE A 2 -15.66 -1.72 3.97
CA ILE A 2 -15.32 -0.73 2.92
C ILE A 2 -15.07 0.67 3.48
N LYS A 3 -15.87 1.12 4.45
CA LYS A 3 -15.70 2.45 5.08
C LYS A 3 -14.32 2.58 5.76
N ILE A 4 -13.88 1.52 6.45
CA ILE A 4 -12.57 1.51 7.12
C ILE A 4 -11.44 1.58 6.07
N PHE A 5 -11.59 0.87 4.95
CA PHE A 5 -10.64 0.96 3.83
C PHE A 5 -10.47 2.41 3.35
N TYR A 6 -11.58 3.13 3.10
CA TYR A 6 -11.50 4.53 2.67
C TYR A 6 -10.88 5.45 3.72
N THR A 7 -11.17 5.22 5.00
CA THR A 7 -10.57 5.99 6.09
C THR A 7 -9.06 5.79 6.18
N CYS A 8 -8.60 4.54 6.14
CA CYS A 8 -7.16 4.23 6.17
C CYS A 8 -6.43 4.77 4.95
N PHE A 9 -7.08 4.68 3.78
CA PHE A 9 -6.53 5.25 2.57
C PHE A 9 -6.35 6.77 2.68
N GLY A 10 -7.38 7.47 3.17
CA GLY A 10 -7.30 8.91 3.45
C GLY A 10 -6.20 9.26 4.43
N MET A 11 -6.05 8.49 5.52
CA MET A 11 -4.97 8.66 6.49
C MET A 11 -3.58 8.51 5.86
N ALA A 12 -3.39 7.52 4.99
CA ALA A 12 -2.12 7.32 4.30
C ALA A 12 -1.78 8.53 3.39
N VAL A 13 -2.76 9.00 2.61
CA VAL A 13 -2.57 10.17 1.73
C VAL A 13 -2.24 11.43 2.54
N ILE A 14 -2.95 11.67 3.64
CA ILE A 14 -2.67 12.81 4.55
C ILE A 14 -1.25 12.69 5.11
N GLY A 15 -0.83 11.50 5.54
CA GLY A 15 0.52 11.26 6.02
C GLY A 15 1.60 11.61 4.98
N TYR A 16 1.42 11.21 3.73
CA TYR A 16 2.35 11.57 2.65
C TYR A 16 2.35 13.07 2.34
N ILE A 17 1.19 13.73 2.36
CA ILE A 17 1.08 15.19 2.18
C ILE A 17 1.83 15.92 3.30
N LEU A 18 1.69 15.47 4.54
CA LEU A 18 2.41 16.04 5.68
C LEU A 18 3.94 15.91 5.52
N ILE A 19 4.45 14.78 4.99
CA ILE A 19 5.87 14.62 4.69
C ILE A 19 6.32 15.65 3.65
N ILE A 20 5.53 15.91 2.60
CA ILE A 20 5.87 16.93 1.59
C ILE A 20 5.96 18.31 2.23
N ILE A 21 4.98 18.69 3.04
CA ILE A 21 4.94 19.99 3.71
C ILE A 21 6.15 20.17 4.63
N ILE A 22 6.43 19.17 5.48
CA ILE A 22 7.60 19.21 6.39
C ILE A 22 8.91 19.26 5.59
N SER A 23 9.00 18.53 4.49
CA SER A 23 10.16 18.56 3.60
C SER A 23 10.38 19.93 2.96
N ALA A 24 9.29 20.64 2.63
CA ALA A 24 9.34 21.98 2.02
C ALA A 24 9.75 23.06 3.02
N THR A 25 9.42 22.92 4.31
CA THR A 25 9.80 23.88 5.35
C THR A 25 11.30 23.85 5.69
N GLY A 26 12.08 22.92 5.13
CA GLY A 26 13.53 22.82 5.35
C GLY A 26 13.91 22.42 6.78
N THR A 27 12.95 21.99 7.60
CA THR A 27 13.18 21.62 9.01
C THR A 27 14.13 20.44 9.10
N SER A 28 15.26 20.62 9.77
CA SER A 28 16.29 19.59 9.98
C SER A 28 15.93 18.61 11.11
N SER A 29 14.90 18.87 11.87
CA SER A 29 14.51 18.03 13.01
C SER A 29 13.76 16.77 12.55
N VAL A 30 14.40 15.64 12.76
CA VAL A 30 13.84 14.29 12.44
C VAL A 30 12.55 14.02 13.24
N VAL A 31 12.39 14.64 14.41
CA VAL A 31 11.25 14.43 15.31
C VAL A 31 9.92 14.73 14.62
N TRP A 32 9.85 15.76 13.80
CA TRP A 32 8.63 16.11 13.06
C TRP A 32 8.20 15.06 12.04
N LEU A 33 9.11 14.21 11.58
CA LEU A 33 8.80 13.13 10.65
C LEU A 33 8.13 11.92 11.32
N PHE A 34 8.23 11.79 12.66
CA PHE A 34 7.60 10.68 13.37
C PHE A 34 6.07 10.72 13.29
N ILE A 35 5.46 11.91 13.29
CA ILE A 35 3.99 12.05 13.24
C ILE A 35 3.42 11.49 11.91
N PRO A 36 3.85 11.98 10.73
CA PRO A 36 3.35 11.43 9.47
C PRO A 36 3.78 9.98 9.25
N ALA A 37 4.97 9.58 9.72
CA ALA A 37 5.41 8.19 9.62
C ALA A 37 4.49 7.25 10.42
N ALA A 38 4.12 7.61 11.65
CA ALA A 38 3.19 6.84 12.47
C ALA A 38 1.81 6.73 11.81
N LEU A 39 1.31 7.83 11.19
CA LEU A 39 0.05 7.84 10.44
C LEU A 39 0.10 6.87 9.25
N ILE A 40 1.17 6.90 8.47
CA ILE A 40 1.33 6.02 7.30
C ILE A 40 1.45 4.56 7.75
N MET A 41 2.29 4.28 8.76
CA MET A 41 2.50 2.91 9.25
C MET A 41 1.23 2.30 9.83
N SER A 42 0.45 3.06 10.60
CA SER A 42 -0.83 2.61 11.13
C SER A 42 -1.85 2.35 10.00
N ALA A 43 -1.94 3.25 9.03
CA ALA A 43 -2.82 3.08 7.88
C ALA A 43 -2.45 1.84 7.06
N VAL A 44 -1.17 1.63 6.76
CA VAL A 44 -0.68 0.45 6.02
C VAL A 44 -0.94 -0.84 6.81
N GLY A 45 -0.72 -0.84 8.14
CA GLY A 45 -1.01 -1.99 8.99
C GLY A 45 -2.48 -2.42 8.92
N VAL A 46 -3.40 -1.47 9.06
CA VAL A 46 -4.84 -1.75 8.96
C VAL A 46 -5.24 -2.17 7.55
N LEU A 47 -4.67 -1.54 6.51
CA LEU A 47 -4.93 -1.92 5.11
C LEU A 47 -4.53 -3.37 4.83
N ASN A 48 -3.42 -3.86 5.36
CA ASN A 48 -3.02 -5.27 5.20
C ASN A 48 -4.06 -6.24 5.77
N VAL A 49 -4.63 -5.94 6.94
CA VAL A 49 -5.72 -6.74 7.52
C VAL A 49 -6.96 -6.70 6.64
N ILE A 50 -7.34 -5.53 6.14
CA ILE A 50 -8.52 -5.36 5.28
C ILE A 50 -8.35 -6.11 3.95
N ILE A 51 -7.16 -6.09 3.36
CA ILE A 51 -6.86 -6.84 2.13
C ILE A 51 -7.06 -8.35 2.37
N THR A 52 -6.62 -8.88 3.50
CA THR A 52 -6.83 -10.28 3.86
C THR A 52 -8.32 -10.62 3.98
N ILE A 53 -9.12 -9.73 4.58
CA ILE A 53 -10.58 -9.89 4.64
C ILE A 53 -11.21 -9.87 3.23
N PHE A 54 -10.77 -8.97 2.36
CA PHE A 54 -11.27 -8.92 0.99
C PHE A 54 -10.93 -10.17 0.19
N LEU A 55 -9.76 -10.77 0.44
CA LEU A 55 -9.38 -12.04 -0.18
C LEU A 55 -10.26 -13.18 0.31
N ALA A 56 -10.51 -13.28 1.62
CA ALA A 56 -11.44 -14.27 2.18
C ALA A 56 -12.84 -14.11 1.55
N ASN A 57 -13.36 -12.90 1.46
CA ASN A 57 -14.63 -12.62 0.79
C ASN A 57 -14.64 -13.02 -0.70
N THR A 58 -13.48 -12.93 -1.35
CA THR A 58 -13.34 -13.37 -2.76
C THR A 58 -13.36 -14.89 -2.87
N VAL A 59 -12.80 -15.61 -1.89
CA VAL A 59 -12.91 -17.09 -1.79
C VAL A 59 -14.35 -17.49 -1.66
N ASP A 60 -15.11 -16.90 -0.73
CA ASP A 60 -16.52 -17.22 -0.49
C ASP A 60 -17.39 -16.92 -1.73
N TYR A 61 -17.11 -15.79 -2.41
CA TYR A 61 -17.78 -15.47 -3.68
C TYR A 61 -17.44 -16.49 -4.77
N GLY A 62 -16.19 -16.95 -4.85
CA GLY A 62 -15.75 -17.98 -5.78
C GLY A 62 -16.45 -19.32 -5.53
N GLU A 63 -16.57 -19.73 -4.27
CA GLU A 63 -17.29 -20.93 -3.85
C GLU A 63 -18.78 -20.84 -4.21
N PHE A 64 -19.40 -19.72 -3.91
CA PHE A 64 -20.81 -19.48 -4.26
C PHE A 64 -21.07 -19.60 -5.77
N LYS A 65 -20.19 -19.01 -6.59
CA LYS A 65 -20.39 -18.95 -8.05
C LYS A 65 -20.01 -20.24 -8.77
N ASN A 66 -18.91 -20.87 -8.35
CA ASN A 66 -18.29 -21.99 -9.07
C ASN A 66 -18.51 -23.34 -8.38
N ASN A 67 -19.17 -23.39 -7.22
CA ASN A 67 -19.32 -24.57 -6.37
C ASN A 67 -17.97 -25.24 -5.99
N ARG A 68 -16.90 -24.47 -5.97
CA ARG A 68 -15.54 -24.92 -5.67
C ARG A 68 -14.82 -23.87 -4.83
N ARG A 69 -14.22 -24.33 -3.72
CA ARG A 69 -13.45 -23.50 -2.81
C ARG A 69 -11.96 -23.50 -3.20
N ASP A 70 -11.55 -22.50 -3.92
CA ASP A 70 -10.15 -22.36 -4.41
C ASP A 70 -9.32 -21.44 -3.51
N GLU A 71 -9.39 -21.62 -2.19
CA GLU A 71 -8.72 -20.78 -1.19
C GLU A 71 -7.19 -20.73 -1.37
N SER A 72 -6.57 -21.89 -1.56
CA SER A 72 -5.11 -22.00 -1.74
C SER A 72 -4.62 -21.23 -2.97
N VAL A 73 -5.38 -21.20 -4.05
CA VAL A 73 -5.04 -20.50 -5.28
C VAL A 73 -5.05 -18.99 -5.04
N ILE A 74 -6.10 -18.47 -4.36
CA ILE A 74 -6.26 -17.04 -4.11
C ILE A 74 -5.15 -16.52 -3.18
N PHE A 75 -4.83 -17.24 -2.09
CA PHE A 75 -3.77 -16.83 -1.18
C PHE A 75 -2.36 -17.01 -1.75
N SER A 76 -2.13 -18.00 -2.61
CA SER A 76 -0.85 -18.13 -3.32
C SER A 76 -0.63 -16.99 -4.32
N MET A 77 -1.69 -16.57 -5.03
CA MET A 77 -1.65 -15.40 -5.91
C MET A 77 -1.37 -14.10 -5.13
N GLN A 78 -1.95 -13.93 -3.94
CA GLN A 78 -1.62 -12.81 -3.07
C GLN A 78 -0.13 -12.77 -2.73
N THR A 79 0.40 -13.92 -2.29
CA THR A 79 1.82 -14.03 -1.92
C THR A 79 2.73 -13.72 -3.11
N PHE A 80 2.40 -14.22 -4.29
CA PHE A 80 3.10 -13.92 -5.52
C PHE A 80 3.11 -12.43 -5.84
N VAL A 81 1.93 -11.79 -5.82
CA VAL A 81 1.78 -10.35 -6.11
C VAL A 81 2.55 -9.50 -5.12
N VAL A 82 2.51 -9.82 -3.82
CA VAL A 82 3.26 -9.09 -2.78
C VAL A 82 4.77 -9.20 -3.01
N LYS A 83 5.29 -10.38 -3.34
CA LYS A 83 6.73 -10.57 -3.64
C LYS A 83 7.13 -9.83 -4.91
N LEU A 84 6.31 -9.90 -5.96
CA LEU A 84 6.54 -9.19 -7.21
C LEU A 84 6.56 -7.67 -6.98
N ALA A 85 5.59 -7.14 -6.23
CA ALA A 85 5.52 -5.72 -5.88
C ALA A 85 6.76 -5.27 -5.08
N SER A 86 7.23 -6.09 -4.14
CA SER A 86 8.44 -5.80 -3.36
C SER A 86 9.69 -5.77 -4.25
N GLY A 87 9.80 -6.68 -5.22
CA GLY A 87 10.89 -6.67 -6.20
C GLY A 87 10.89 -5.41 -7.08
N ILE A 88 9.70 -5.03 -7.58
CA ILE A 88 9.53 -3.80 -8.36
C ILE A 88 9.87 -2.56 -7.53
N ALA A 89 9.41 -2.51 -6.28
CA ALA A 89 9.71 -1.38 -5.39
C ALA A 89 11.22 -1.27 -5.10
N GLY A 90 11.92 -2.39 -4.89
CA GLY A 90 13.36 -2.42 -4.74
C GLY A 90 14.10 -1.92 -5.99
N PHE A 91 13.67 -2.34 -7.16
CA PHE A 91 14.22 -1.89 -8.42
C PHE A 91 14.03 -0.38 -8.62
N ILE A 92 12.81 0.14 -8.40
CA ILE A 92 12.51 1.57 -8.49
C ILE A 92 13.37 2.36 -7.50
N SER A 93 13.50 1.89 -6.25
CA SER A 93 14.33 2.55 -5.23
C SER A 93 15.80 2.62 -5.64
N SER A 94 16.36 1.53 -6.18
CA SER A 94 17.73 1.50 -6.68
C SER A 94 17.92 2.46 -7.86
N MET A 95 16.94 2.52 -8.75
CA MET A 95 16.97 3.42 -9.90
C MET A 95 16.94 4.89 -9.48
N ILE A 96 16.15 5.25 -8.47
CA ILE A 96 16.11 6.59 -7.89
C ILE A 96 17.49 6.97 -7.32
N LEU A 97 18.12 6.09 -6.53
CA LEU A 97 19.45 6.33 -5.97
C LEU A 97 20.49 6.54 -7.06
N PHE A 98 20.45 5.74 -8.12
CA PHE A 98 21.34 5.85 -9.28
C PHE A 98 21.17 7.19 -10.01
N VAL A 99 19.93 7.59 -10.32
CA VAL A 99 19.64 8.85 -11.04
C VAL A 99 20.10 10.09 -10.26
N PHE A 100 19.95 10.05 -8.93
CA PHE A 100 20.40 11.18 -8.07
C PHE A 100 21.86 11.07 -7.62
N HIS A 101 22.64 10.14 -8.20
CA HIS A 101 24.05 9.90 -7.89
C HIS A 101 24.33 9.73 -6.39
N ILE A 102 23.40 9.09 -5.67
CA ILE A 102 23.58 8.81 -4.25
C ILE A 102 24.29 7.47 -4.11
N SER A 103 25.59 7.54 -3.84
CA SER A 103 26.42 6.34 -3.63
C SER A 103 26.03 5.64 -2.34
N SER A 104 25.90 4.31 -2.41
CA SER A 104 25.68 3.46 -1.24
C SER A 104 26.99 3.18 -0.46
N ASN A 105 28.15 3.63 -0.96
CA ASN A 105 29.43 3.44 -0.29
C ASN A 105 29.52 4.37 0.92
N LYS A 106 29.65 3.79 2.11
CA LYS A 106 29.78 4.51 3.38
C LYS A 106 30.96 5.48 3.40
N GLU A 107 32.02 5.22 2.64
CA GLU A 107 33.18 6.08 2.53
C GLU A 107 32.93 7.35 1.71
N ALA A 108 32.08 7.28 0.68
CA ALA A 108 31.73 8.45 -0.15
C ALA A 108 30.75 9.41 0.55
N VAL A 109 29.96 8.92 1.50
CA VAL A 109 29.01 9.77 2.26
C VAL A 109 29.71 10.69 3.25
N VAL A 110 30.92 10.35 3.68
CA VAL A 110 31.69 11.13 4.66
C VAL A 110 32.49 12.26 4.00
N THR A 111 32.80 12.16 2.70
CA THR A 111 33.71 13.05 2.01
C THR A 111 33.08 14.18 1.21
N GLU A 112 31.84 14.01 0.71
CA GLU A 112 31.13 15.06 -0.03
C GLU A 112 29.69 15.26 0.44
N PRO A 113 29.28 16.51 0.74
CA PRO A 113 27.89 16.78 1.08
C PRO A 113 27.01 16.54 -0.16
N ILE A 114 26.03 15.64 -0.05
CA ILE A 114 25.04 15.40 -1.10
C ILE A 114 24.44 16.73 -1.53
N ALA A 115 24.48 17.04 -2.82
CA ALA A 115 23.96 18.30 -3.37
C ALA A 115 22.51 18.53 -2.92
N ALA A 116 22.17 19.77 -2.62
CA ALA A 116 20.82 20.13 -2.14
C ALA A 116 19.71 19.70 -3.15
N SER A 117 20.01 19.76 -4.45
CA SER A 117 19.14 19.30 -5.53
C SER A 117 18.90 17.80 -5.48
N SER A 118 19.94 16.99 -5.24
CA SER A 118 19.82 15.52 -5.13
C SER A 118 19.01 15.11 -3.90
N ARG A 119 19.21 15.80 -2.77
CA ARG A 119 18.40 15.57 -1.56
C ARG A 119 16.92 15.91 -1.78
N MET A 120 16.65 17.03 -2.44
CA MET A 120 15.27 17.43 -2.77
C MET A 120 14.63 16.43 -3.74
N GLY A 121 15.34 16.05 -4.79
CA GLY A 121 14.89 15.06 -5.75
C GLY A 121 14.56 13.70 -5.11
N LEU A 122 15.41 13.22 -4.20
CA LEU A 122 15.16 11.98 -3.45
C LEU A 122 13.89 12.07 -2.58
N ARG A 123 13.75 13.16 -1.82
CA ARG A 123 12.56 13.39 -0.97
C ARG A 123 11.28 13.43 -1.78
N LEU A 124 11.27 14.13 -2.91
CA LEU A 124 10.11 14.22 -3.80
C LEU A 124 9.78 12.86 -4.43
N SER A 125 10.78 12.15 -4.94
CA SER A 125 10.57 10.83 -5.54
C SER A 125 10.00 9.82 -4.55
N MET A 126 10.55 9.77 -3.34
CA MET A 126 10.07 8.85 -2.30
C MET A 126 8.67 9.20 -1.76
N THR A 127 8.16 10.38 -2.05
CA THR A 127 6.83 10.80 -1.58
C THR A 127 5.80 10.78 -2.71
N ILE A 128 6.15 11.30 -3.89
CA ILE A 128 5.22 11.40 -5.02
C ILE A 128 4.91 10.03 -5.60
N ILE A 129 5.91 9.15 -5.77
CA ILE A 129 5.70 7.83 -6.37
C ILE A 129 4.68 6.99 -5.55
N PRO A 130 4.81 6.84 -4.22
CA PRO A 130 3.81 6.14 -3.44
C PRO A 130 2.41 6.77 -3.52
N ILE A 131 2.29 8.10 -3.52
CA ILE A 131 1.00 8.78 -3.65
C ILE A 131 0.34 8.43 -4.98
N VAL A 132 1.08 8.51 -6.09
CA VAL A 132 0.55 8.18 -7.43
C VAL A 132 0.08 6.73 -7.47
N VAL A 133 0.88 5.79 -6.97
CA VAL A 133 0.53 4.36 -6.93
C VAL A 133 -0.72 4.13 -6.05
N LEU A 134 -0.79 4.77 -4.88
CA LEU A 134 -1.97 4.70 -4.02
C LEU A 134 -3.21 5.22 -4.75
N VAL A 135 -3.16 6.40 -5.37
CA VAL A 135 -4.31 6.99 -6.07
C VAL A 135 -4.76 6.07 -7.22
N ILE A 136 -3.84 5.52 -7.99
CA ILE A 136 -4.18 4.56 -9.05
C ILE A 136 -4.85 3.32 -8.45
N GLY A 137 -4.27 2.73 -7.40
CA GLY A 137 -4.85 1.59 -6.69
C GLY A 137 -6.26 1.86 -6.19
N PHE A 138 -6.48 3.04 -5.62
CA PHE A 138 -7.80 3.48 -5.16
C PHE A 138 -8.83 3.57 -6.30
N ILE A 139 -8.46 4.18 -7.42
CA ILE A 139 -9.34 4.33 -8.59
C ILE A 139 -9.71 2.94 -9.15
N VAL A 140 -8.73 2.05 -9.27
CA VAL A 140 -8.95 0.68 -9.75
C VAL A 140 -9.85 -0.08 -8.78
N PHE A 141 -9.58 0.00 -7.48
CA PHE A 141 -10.42 -0.63 -6.45
C PHE A 141 -11.86 -0.13 -6.54
N LYS A 142 -12.08 1.19 -6.54
CA LYS A 142 -13.42 1.79 -6.61
C LYS A 142 -14.19 1.36 -7.86
N LYS A 143 -13.52 1.18 -9.00
CA LYS A 143 -14.16 0.77 -10.26
C LYS A 143 -14.44 -0.72 -10.35
N ARG A 144 -13.59 -1.56 -9.73
CA ARG A 144 -13.63 -3.02 -9.92
C ARG A 144 -14.20 -3.78 -8.74
N TYR A 145 -14.25 -3.20 -7.56
CA TYR A 145 -14.76 -3.88 -6.38
C TYR A 145 -16.29 -3.89 -6.37
N ILE A 146 -16.86 -5.08 -6.58
CA ILE A 146 -18.32 -5.32 -6.70
C ILE A 146 -18.93 -5.97 -5.45
N LEU A 147 -18.10 -6.43 -4.50
CA LEU A 147 -18.52 -7.15 -3.30
C LEU A 147 -18.91 -6.16 -2.20
N THR A 148 -20.15 -5.68 -2.25
CA THR A 148 -20.72 -4.81 -1.22
C THR A 148 -20.99 -5.61 0.06
N ASP A 149 -20.93 -5.00 1.23
CA ASP A 149 -21.21 -5.65 2.52
C ASP A 149 -22.58 -6.37 2.53
N ARG A 150 -23.57 -5.85 1.81
CA ARG A 150 -24.89 -6.47 1.64
C ARG A 150 -24.83 -7.77 0.81
N LYS A 151 -24.12 -7.75 -0.32
CA LYS A 151 -23.93 -8.97 -1.14
C LYS A 151 -23.16 -10.05 -0.39
N LEU A 152 -22.17 -9.66 0.40
CA LEU A 152 -21.42 -10.61 1.23
C LEU A 152 -22.31 -11.29 2.28
N ALA A 153 -23.21 -10.55 2.92
CA ALA A 153 -24.15 -11.11 3.88
C ALA A 153 -25.16 -12.08 3.21
N GLU A 154 -25.56 -11.83 1.98
CA GLU A 154 -26.42 -12.73 1.20
C GLU A 154 -25.66 -14.02 0.84
N ILE A 155 -24.44 -13.91 0.34
CA ILE A 155 -23.58 -15.05 -0.02
C ILE A 155 -23.28 -15.93 1.19
N SER A 156 -22.91 -15.34 2.32
CA SER A 156 -22.65 -16.08 3.56
C SER A 156 -23.87 -16.90 4.01
N LYS A 157 -25.06 -16.32 3.99
CA LYS A 157 -26.30 -17.02 4.35
C LYS A 157 -26.63 -18.19 3.40
N GLU A 158 -26.35 -18.03 2.12
CA GLU A 158 -26.62 -19.10 1.15
C GLU A 158 -25.59 -20.23 1.26
N LEU A 159 -24.33 -19.91 1.51
CA LEU A 159 -23.29 -20.91 1.77
C LEU A 159 -23.57 -21.70 3.06
N GLU A 160 -24.01 -21.03 4.14
CA GLU A 160 -24.41 -21.71 5.39
C GLU A 160 -25.54 -22.72 5.16
N LYS A 161 -26.58 -22.35 4.40
CA LYS A 161 -27.68 -23.26 4.05
C LYS A 161 -27.19 -24.45 3.24
N LYS A 162 -26.20 -24.24 2.37
CA LYS A 162 -25.67 -25.28 1.49
C LYS A 162 -24.79 -26.29 2.24
N HIS A 163 -24.08 -25.85 3.29
CA HIS A 163 -23.23 -26.70 4.12
C HIS A 163 -24.04 -27.47 5.19
N GLN A 164 -25.30 -27.08 5.44
CA GLN A 164 -26.20 -27.75 6.38
C GLN A 164 -27.04 -28.89 5.73
N ASN A 165 -27.08 -28.96 4.41
CA ASN A 165 -27.75 -30.03 3.62
C ASN A 165 -26.71 -30.99 3.06
#